data_54b0a0019bb1ba8f17b405a67be28c94
#
_entry.id   54b0a0019bb1ba8f17b405a67be28c94
#
_cell.length_a   1.000
_cell.length_b   1.000
_cell.length_c   1.000
_cell.angle_alpha   90.00
_cell.angle_beta   90.00
_cell.angle_gamma   90.00
#
_symmetry.space_group_name_H-M   'P 1'
#
loop_
_entity.id
_entity.type
_entity.pdbx_description
1 polymer ?
#
loop_
_entity_poly.entity_id
_entity_poly.type
_entity_poly.pdbx_seq_one_letter_code
_entity_poly.pdbx_strand_id
1 'polypeptide(L)'
;MPLRAIAPYKVRRVSAATEVAKMFTIPAPVGGLNYRDPISEMAPTDALVLDNMIPTQTGTTIRKGWRYHTSSVALPIKSVFSYNAPNPANNKVFAAAGGNIYDVTTATPSLSQASTGSTDDVWSVTQFSNGATTFLLAVSPGAGYWTFDTAGGWVKRTPVGLPASVKEVAVFKNRVWFVANDDSRVYYMRTVDAITGHADPFEMGSLLRNGGVIRGLINWTLDAGTGIDDHLVVVGSQGDIGVWTGTDPSDPNKFGLRGMWYCGPVPKYGKFHTSYGGDVMILSELGIVPVS
;
A
#
# COMPACT_ATOMS: atom_id res chain seq x y z
N MET A 1 -7.75 -56.51 -91.33
CA MET A 1 -7.04 -56.10 -90.07
C MET A 1 -8.11 -55.94 -89.00
N PRO A 2 -8.05 -56.72 -87.92
CA PRO A 2 -9.04 -56.58 -86.85
C PRO A 2 -8.66 -55.42 -85.94
N LEU A 3 -9.66 -54.58 -85.60
CA LEU A 3 -9.51 -53.47 -84.67
C LEU A 3 -9.31 -53.97 -83.28
N ARG A 4 -8.19 -53.53 -82.66
CA ARG A 4 -7.80 -53.91 -81.31
C ARG A 4 -8.60 -53.01 -80.34
N ALA A 5 -9.38 -53.62 -79.45
CA ALA A 5 -10.09 -52.89 -78.41
C ALA A 5 -9.15 -52.26 -77.40
N ILE A 6 -9.24 -50.97 -77.19
CA ILE A 6 -8.50 -50.23 -76.18
C ILE A 6 -9.21 -50.44 -74.84
N ALA A 7 -8.47 -51.00 -73.86
CA ALA A 7 -9.00 -51.19 -72.50
C ALA A 7 -9.31 -49.84 -71.85
N PRO A 8 -10.46 -49.73 -71.15
CA PRO A 8 -10.83 -48.46 -70.53
C PRO A 8 -9.84 -48.09 -69.43
N TYR A 9 -9.34 -46.84 -69.50
CA TYR A 9 -8.46 -46.26 -68.48
C TYR A 9 -9.24 -46.13 -67.15
N LYS A 10 -8.79 -46.88 -66.13
CA LYS A 10 -9.33 -46.71 -64.76
C LYS A 10 -8.74 -45.46 -64.14
N VAL A 11 -9.54 -44.41 -64.06
CA VAL A 11 -9.22 -43.23 -63.25
C VAL A 11 -9.23 -43.65 -61.78
N ARG A 12 -8.07 -43.71 -61.16
CA ARG A 12 -7.96 -43.89 -59.71
C ARG A 12 -8.41 -42.59 -59.02
N ARG A 13 -9.65 -42.57 -58.50
CA ARG A 13 -10.08 -41.48 -57.62
C ARG A 13 -9.17 -41.50 -56.39
N VAL A 14 -8.30 -40.53 -56.25
CA VAL A 14 -7.62 -40.24 -55.01
C VAL A 14 -8.67 -39.64 -54.10
N SER A 15 -9.07 -40.40 -53.10
CA SER A 15 -9.90 -39.85 -52.00
C SER A 15 -9.06 -38.75 -51.33
N ALA A 16 -9.45 -37.52 -51.51
CA ALA A 16 -8.92 -36.44 -50.72
C ALA A 16 -9.16 -36.78 -49.24
N ALA A 17 -8.09 -36.98 -48.48
CA ALA A 17 -8.22 -37.09 -47.04
C ALA A 17 -8.91 -35.82 -46.52
N THR A 18 -10.07 -36.02 -45.93
CA THR A 18 -10.80 -34.92 -45.28
C THR A 18 -9.89 -34.47 -44.11
N GLU A 19 -9.22 -33.35 -44.27
CA GLU A 19 -8.51 -32.72 -43.14
C GLU A 19 -9.55 -32.43 -42.07
N VAL A 20 -9.53 -33.17 -40.99
CA VAL A 20 -10.33 -32.88 -39.81
C VAL A 20 -9.75 -31.63 -39.17
N ALA A 21 -10.45 -30.50 -39.24
CA ALA A 21 -10.07 -29.29 -38.55
C ALA A 21 -9.91 -29.58 -37.05
N LYS A 22 -8.70 -29.44 -36.54
CA LYS A 22 -8.46 -29.50 -35.09
C LYS A 22 -8.93 -28.21 -34.47
N MET A 23 -9.99 -28.27 -33.68
CA MET A 23 -10.42 -27.13 -32.86
C MET A 23 -9.45 -26.99 -31.67
N PHE A 24 -8.86 -25.82 -31.57
CA PHE A 24 -8.06 -25.44 -30.41
C PHE A 24 -8.86 -24.43 -29.59
N THR A 25 -9.10 -24.75 -28.32
CA THR A 25 -9.73 -23.80 -27.39
C THR A 25 -8.65 -23.09 -26.60
N ILE A 26 -8.57 -21.78 -26.72
CA ILE A 26 -7.70 -20.94 -25.89
C ILE A 26 -8.50 -20.61 -24.63
N PRO A 27 -8.04 -21.02 -23.43
CA PRO A 27 -8.73 -20.67 -22.20
C PRO A 27 -8.68 -19.16 -21.94
N ALA A 28 -9.66 -18.65 -21.19
CA ALA A 28 -9.64 -17.27 -20.74
C ALA A 28 -8.45 -17.06 -19.76
N PRO A 29 -7.79 -15.88 -19.78
CA PRO A 29 -6.65 -15.61 -18.93
C PRO A 29 -7.07 -15.30 -17.48
N VAL A 30 -7.64 -16.29 -16.81
CA VAL A 30 -8.10 -16.21 -15.40
C VAL A 30 -6.93 -16.11 -14.41
N GLY A 31 -5.73 -16.56 -14.80
CA GLY A 31 -4.51 -16.42 -13.99
C GLY A 31 -3.98 -14.99 -13.94
N GLY A 32 -4.46 -14.11 -14.86
CA GLY A 32 -4.07 -12.71 -14.89
C GLY A 32 -2.79 -12.44 -15.66
N LEU A 33 -2.18 -11.30 -15.36
CA LEU A 33 -0.96 -10.83 -15.99
C LEU A 33 0.26 -11.50 -15.36
N ASN A 34 1.08 -12.16 -16.16
CA ASN A 34 2.29 -12.84 -15.69
C ASN A 34 3.53 -12.27 -16.42
N TYR A 35 4.35 -11.53 -15.67
CA TYR A 35 5.66 -11.00 -16.13
C TYR A 35 6.85 -11.73 -15.50
N ARG A 36 6.60 -12.71 -14.64
CA ARG A 36 7.66 -13.41 -13.90
C ARG A 36 8.21 -14.59 -14.67
N ASP A 37 7.31 -15.37 -15.26
CA ASP A 37 7.69 -16.65 -15.84
C ASP A 37 8.04 -16.48 -17.34
N PRO A 38 9.00 -17.25 -17.88
CA PRO A 38 9.27 -17.26 -19.32
C PRO A 38 8.05 -17.80 -20.08
N ILE A 39 7.83 -17.30 -21.28
CA ILE A 39 6.66 -17.64 -22.11
C ILE A 39 6.49 -19.15 -22.30
N SER A 40 7.60 -19.89 -22.37
CA SER A 40 7.59 -21.36 -22.53
C SER A 40 7.05 -22.12 -21.31
N GLU A 41 7.04 -21.48 -20.15
CA GLU A 41 6.64 -22.08 -18.86
C GLU A 41 5.34 -21.48 -18.31
N MET A 42 4.80 -20.45 -18.99
CA MET A 42 3.56 -19.81 -18.57
C MET A 42 2.36 -20.75 -18.67
N ALA A 43 1.49 -20.70 -17.68
CA ALA A 43 0.21 -21.40 -17.76
C ALA A 43 -0.64 -20.85 -18.92
N PRO A 44 -1.36 -21.70 -19.65
CA PRO A 44 -2.26 -21.23 -20.73
C PRO A 44 -3.34 -20.27 -20.29
N THR A 45 -3.61 -20.19 -18.98
CA THR A 45 -4.55 -19.28 -18.33
C THR A 45 -3.95 -17.93 -17.93
N ASP A 46 -2.67 -17.72 -18.18
CA ASP A 46 -1.99 -16.46 -17.90
C ASP A 46 -1.97 -15.56 -19.14
N ALA A 47 -1.78 -14.28 -18.94
CA ALA A 47 -1.69 -13.29 -20.00
C ALA A 47 -0.34 -12.56 -19.98
N LEU A 48 0.26 -12.34 -21.15
CA LEU A 48 1.38 -11.42 -21.35
C LEU A 48 0.94 -9.96 -21.41
N VAL A 49 -0.26 -9.72 -21.93
CA VAL A 49 -0.87 -8.40 -22.05
C VAL A 49 -2.32 -8.52 -21.61
N LEU A 50 -2.73 -7.66 -20.69
CA LEU A 50 -4.09 -7.64 -20.14
C LEU A 50 -4.58 -6.19 -20.03
N ASP A 51 -4.75 -5.54 -21.18
CA ASP A 51 -5.13 -4.14 -21.24
C ASP A 51 -6.63 -3.94 -21.07
N ASN A 52 -7.00 -3.10 -20.08
CA ASN A 52 -8.39 -2.76 -19.75
C ASN A 52 -9.29 -3.98 -19.40
N MET A 53 -8.70 -5.10 -19.05
CA MET A 53 -9.39 -6.31 -18.61
C MET A 53 -9.03 -6.66 -17.19
N ILE A 54 -9.99 -7.24 -16.48
CA ILE A 54 -9.84 -7.74 -15.11
C ILE A 54 -10.14 -9.23 -15.12
N PRO A 55 -9.20 -10.09 -14.71
CA PRO A 55 -9.45 -11.52 -14.58
C PRO A 55 -10.46 -11.79 -13.47
N THR A 56 -11.32 -12.77 -13.69
CA THR A 56 -12.29 -13.28 -12.72
C THR A 56 -12.07 -14.78 -12.57
N GLN A 57 -12.76 -15.42 -11.64
CA GLN A 57 -12.63 -16.87 -11.43
C GLN A 57 -13.02 -17.71 -12.66
N THR A 58 -13.87 -17.19 -13.54
CA THR A 58 -14.43 -17.92 -14.68
C THR A 58 -14.11 -17.31 -16.04
N GLY A 59 -13.44 -16.16 -16.08
CA GLY A 59 -13.16 -15.46 -17.33
C GLY A 59 -12.47 -14.13 -17.13
N THR A 60 -12.66 -13.20 -18.07
CA THR A 60 -12.22 -11.82 -17.99
C THR A 60 -13.36 -10.86 -18.21
N THR A 61 -13.34 -9.73 -17.53
CA THR A 61 -14.30 -8.64 -17.72
C THR A 61 -13.57 -7.38 -18.17
N ILE A 62 -14.24 -6.56 -18.98
CA ILE A 62 -13.72 -5.26 -19.36
C ILE A 62 -13.78 -4.34 -18.13
N ARG A 63 -12.69 -3.62 -17.88
CA ARG A 63 -12.64 -2.59 -16.85
C ARG A 63 -13.76 -1.58 -17.04
N LYS A 64 -14.49 -1.26 -15.98
CA LYS A 64 -15.50 -0.19 -16.00
C LYS A 64 -14.83 1.15 -16.35
N GLY A 65 -15.60 2.03 -17.00
CA GLY A 65 -15.18 3.39 -17.27
C GLY A 65 -14.85 4.17 -16.00
N TRP A 66 -14.15 5.27 -16.14
CA TRP A 66 -13.85 6.22 -15.08
C TRP A 66 -14.36 7.62 -15.46
N ARG A 67 -14.60 8.44 -14.48
CA ARG A 67 -14.91 9.85 -14.65
C ARG A 67 -14.08 10.69 -13.70
N TYR A 68 -13.80 11.92 -14.05
CA TYR A 68 -13.20 12.84 -13.12
C TYR A 68 -14.14 13.07 -11.93
N HIS A 69 -13.60 12.99 -10.71
CA HIS A 69 -14.31 13.45 -9.52
C HIS A 69 -14.29 14.99 -9.46
N THR A 70 -13.12 15.59 -9.74
CA THR A 70 -12.93 17.03 -9.89
C THR A 70 -11.86 17.31 -10.95
N SER A 71 -11.97 18.44 -11.65
CA SER A 71 -10.95 18.94 -12.58
C SER A 71 -10.34 20.26 -12.13
N SER A 72 -10.77 20.79 -10.99
CA SER A 72 -10.42 22.14 -10.53
C SER A 72 -9.12 22.22 -9.72
N VAL A 73 -8.48 21.08 -9.38
CA VAL A 73 -7.12 21.07 -8.87
C VAL A 73 -6.17 20.93 -10.05
N ALA A 74 -5.58 22.05 -10.44
CA ALA A 74 -4.75 22.13 -11.67
C ALA A 74 -3.37 21.46 -11.55
N LEU A 75 -2.96 21.02 -10.36
CA LEU A 75 -1.66 20.43 -10.04
C LEU A 75 -1.77 18.91 -9.92
N PRO A 76 -0.69 18.17 -10.19
CA PRO A 76 -0.68 16.72 -9.96
C PRO A 76 -0.98 16.39 -8.50
N ILE A 77 -2.03 15.61 -8.26
CA ILE A 77 -2.38 15.10 -6.94
C ILE A 77 -1.42 13.95 -6.62
N LYS A 78 -0.72 14.01 -5.50
CA LYS A 78 0.25 13.01 -5.04
C LYS A 78 -0.27 12.14 -3.92
N SER A 79 -1.15 12.68 -3.08
CA SER A 79 -1.79 11.92 -1.99
C SER A 79 -3.27 12.23 -1.94
N VAL A 80 -4.06 11.18 -1.68
CA VAL A 80 -5.49 11.29 -1.36
C VAL A 80 -5.72 10.51 -0.07
N PHE A 81 -6.42 11.12 0.88
CA PHE A 81 -6.70 10.51 2.17
C PHE A 81 -8.03 10.99 2.75
N SER A 82 -8.59 10.19 3.64
CA SER A 82 -9.90 10.47 4.25
C SER A 82 -9.79 10.75 5.74
N TYR A 83 -10.69 11.57 6.22
CA TYR A 83 -10.99 11.74 7.62
C TYR A 83 -12.41 11.22 7.88
N ASN A 84 -12.53 10.22 8.74
CA ASN A 84 -13.82 9.66 9.15
C ASN A 84 -14.18 10.25 10.52
N ALA A 85 -15.12 11.18 10.50
CA ALA A 85 -15.60 11.84 11.71
C ALA A 85 -16.53 10.92 12.52
N PRO A 86 -16.65 11.13 13.84
CA PRO A 86 -17.68 10.46 14.65
C PRO A 86 -19.10 10.66 14.12
N ASN A 87 -19.39 11.86 13.58
CA ASN A 87 -20.59 12.11 12.80
C ASN A 87 -20.26 11.98 11.31
N PRO A 88 -20.82 10.99 10.58
CA PRO A 88 -20.51 10.75 9.16
C PRO A 88 -20.79 11.96 8.24
N ALA A 89 -21.68 12.87 8.62
CA ALA A 89 -21.93 14.10 7.86
C ALA A 89 -20.69 15.02 7.79
N ASN A 90 -19.75 14.85 8.69
CA ASN A 90 -18.50 15.61 8.75
C ASN A 90 -17.30 14.86 8.16
N ASN A 91 -17.52 13.72 7.51
CA ASN A 91 -16.47 13.00 6.80
C ASN A 91 -15.86 13.88 5.72
N LYS A 92 -14.54 13.80 5.57
CA LYS A 92 -13.79 14.58 4.59
C LYS A 92 -12.91 13.66 3.74
N VAL A 93 -12.74 14.06 2.47
CA VAL A 93 -11.71 13.54 1.59
C VAL A 93 -10.79 14.68 1.22
N PHE A 94 -9.50 14.47 1.41
CA PHE A 94 -8.46 15.44 1.13
C PHE A 94 -7.57 15.00 -0.01
N ALA A 95 -7.07 15.96 -0.79
CA ALA A 95 -6.07 15.75 -1.82
C ALA A 95 -4.91 16.72 -1.60
N ALA A 96 -3.68 16.22 -1.65
CA ALA A 96 -2.48 17.04 -1.54
C ALA A 96 -1.85 17.26 -2.91
N ALA A 97 -1.59 18.54 -3.22
CA ALA A 97 -1.00 18.98 -4.46
C ALA A 97 -0.36 20.38 -4.32
N GLY A 98 0.86 20.55 -4.82
CA GLY A 98 1.57 21.83 -4.87
C GLY A 98 1.82 22.46 -3.50
N GLY A 99 2.11 21.65 -2.48
CA GLY A 99 2.34 22.09 -1.11
C GLY A 99 1.08 22.50 -0.35
N ASN A 100 -0.11 22.20 -0.90
CA ASN A 100 -1.40 22.52 -0.30
C ASN A 100 -2.24 21.27 -0.07
N ILE A 101 -3.21 21.36 0.83
CA ILE A 101 -4.25 20.35 1.04
C ILE A 101 -5.60 20.93 0.63
N TYR A 102 -6.29 20.24 -0.25
CA TYR A 102 -7.63 20.57 -0.74
C TYR A 102 -8.67 19.64 -0.14
N ASP A 103 -9.80 20.18 0.29
CA ASP A 103 -11.01 19.39 0.58
C ASP A 103 -11.66 19.04 -0.78
N VAL A 104 -11.68 17.77 -1.10
CA VAL A 104 -12.27 17.21 -2.31
C VAL A 104 -13.46 16.30 -1.99
N THR A 105 -14.08 16.49 -0.84
CA THR A 105 -15.27 15.72 -0.43
C THR A 105 -16.39 15.84 -1.46
N THR A 106 -16.51 17.00 -2.10
CA THR A 106 -17.43 17.24 -3.23
C THR A 106 -16.65 17.44 -4.52
N ALA A 107 -17.36 17.40 -5.64
CA ALA A 107 -16.76 17.62 -6.97
C ALA A 107 -16.16 19.04 -7.14
N THR A 108 -16.58 19.99 -6.33
CA THR A 108 -15.99 21.35 -6.28
C THR A 108 -14.99 21.40 -5.12
N PRO A 109 -13.67 21.34 -5.40
CA PRO A 109 -12.66 21.36 -4.36
C PRO A 109 -12.56 22.74 -3.73
N SER A 110 -12.21 22.77 -2.45
CA SER A 110 -11.87 24.00 -1.74
C SER A 110 -10.48 23.86 -1.10
N LEU A 111 -9.74 24.97 -1.00
CA LEU A 111 -8.47 25.00 -0.30
C LEU A 111 -8.73 24.80 1.21
N SER A 112 -8.22 23.70 1.75
CA SER A 112 -8.38 23.36 3.17
C SER A 112 -7.19 23.81 4.01
N GLN A 113 -5.96 23.66 3.47
CA GLN A 113 -4.74 24.15 4.10
C GLN A 113 -3.74 24.58 3.03
N ALA A 114 -3.30 25.83 3.10
CA ALA A 114 -2.27 26.38 2.22
C ALA A 114 -0.87 26.23 2.83
N SER A 115 0.14 26.19 1.96
CA SER A 115 1.56 26.34 2.32
C SER A 115 2.00 25.42 3.46
N THR A 116 1.72 24.12 3.33
CA THR A 116 2.08 23.12 4.35
C THR A 116 3.59 22.97 4.54
N GLY A 117 4.38 23.35 3.52
CA GLY A 117 5.81 23.12 3.46
C GLY A 117 6.18 21.73 2.90
N SER A 118 5.21 20.93 2.47
CA SER A 118 5.50 19.67 1.78
C SER A 118 6.19 19.94 0.45
N THR A 119 7.25 19.19 0.18
CA THR A 119 8.05 19.33 -1.04
C THR A 119 7.67 18.35 -2.13
N ASP A 120 7.06 17.24 -1.75
CA ASP A 120 6.71 16.12 -2.64
C ASP A 120 5.21 15.78 -2.62
N ASP A 121 4.44 16.38 -1.70
CA ASP A 121 3.02 16.12 -1.47
C ASP A 121 2.69 14.64 -1.16
N VAL A 122 3.68 13.87 -0.73
CA VAL A 122 3.50 12.50 -0.25
C VAL A 122 3.24 12.53 1.24
N TRP A 123 2.03 12.15 1.63
CA TRP A 123 1.58 12.18 3.01
C TRP A 123 1.34 10.77 3.54
N SER A 124 1.86 10.50 4.73
CA SER A 124 1.44 9.37 5.55
C SER A 124 0.40 9.85 6.55
N VAL A 125 -0.71 9.13 6.65
CA VAL A 125 -1.83 9.52 7.50
C VAL A 125 -2.34 8.34 8.31
N THR A 126 -2.83 8.64 9.51
CA THR A 126 -3.56 7.69 10.35
C THR A 126 -4.63 8.41 11.15
N GLN A 127 -5.72 7.72 11.49
CA GLN A 127 -6.71 8.26 12.41
C GLN A 127 -6.40 7.89 13.85
N PHE A 128 -6.73 8.80 14.74
CA PHE A 128 -6.52 8.62 16.16
C PHE A 128 -7.65 9.28 16.95
N SER A 129 -8.17 8.59 17.97
CA SER A 129 -9.12 9.17 18.92
C SER A 129 -8.56 9.07 20.33
N ASN A 130 -8.59 10.19 21.04
CA ASN A 130 -8.19 10.25 22.44
C ASN A 130 -9.41 10.16 23.39
N GLY A 131 -10.53 9.66 22.89
CA GLY A 131 -11.79 9.57 23.63
C GLY A 131 -12.62 10.85 23.64
N ALA A 132 -12.01 12.03 23.50
CA ALA A 132 -12.70 13.33 23.42
C ALA A 132 -12.86 13.81 21.97
N THR A 133 -11.83 13.66 21.17
CA THR A 133 -11.77 14.14 19.78
C THR A 133 -11.12 13.09 18.88
N THR A 134 -11.66 12.97 17.68
CA THR A 134 -11.05 12.17 16.62
C THR A 134 -10.19 13.08 15.74
N PHE A 135 -8.93 12.72 15.58
CA PHE A 135 -7.96 13.43 14.77
C PHE A 135 -7.56 12.62 13.54
N LEU A 136 -7.28 13.30 12.46
CA LEU A 136 -6.45 12.80 11.39
C LEU A 136 -5.02 13.29 11.66
N LEU A 137 -4.10 12.36 11.86
CA LEU A 137 -2.68 12.64 12.01
C LEU A 137 -2.04 12.52 10.64
N ALA A 138 -1.28 13.51 10.22
CA ALA A 138 -0.67 13.58 8.89
C ALA A 138 0.77 14.06 8.98
N VAL A 139 1.67 13.38 8.27
CA VAL A 139 3.07 13.75 8.19
C VAL A 139 3.56 13.71 6.75
N SER A 140 4.46 14.62 6.42
CA SER A 140 5.17 14.62 5.14
C SER A 140 6.56 15.23 5.34
N PRO A 141 7.62 14.70 4.68
CA PRO A 141 8.91 15.33 4.64
C PRO A 141 8.79 16.80 4.17
N GLY A 142 9.47 17.71 4.87
CA GLY A 142 9.34 19.15 4.62
C GLY A 142 8.17 19.83 5.31
N ALA A 143 6.99 19.21 5.36
CA ALA A 143 5.82 19.73 6.09
C ALA A 143 5.91 19.48 7.60
N GLY A 144 6.49 18.34 8.00
CA GLY A 144 6.50 17.90 9.40
C GLY A 144 5.18 17.23 9.80
N TYR A 145 4.77 17.45 11.03
CA TYR A 145 3.58 16.81 11.62
C TYR A 145 2.40 17.78 11.72
N TRP A 146 1.24 17.32 11.22
CA TRP A 146 -0.02 18.06 11.21
C TRP A 146 -1.15 17.21 11.78
N THR A 147 -2.14 17.87 12.35
CA THR A 147 -3.38 17.24 12.80
C THR A 147 -4.59 17.98 12.22
N PHE A 148 -5.64 17.24 11.92
CA PHE A 148 -6.93 17.79 11.53
C PHE A 148 -8.03 17.23 12.43
N ASP A 149 -8.94 18.08 12.83
CA ASP A 149 -10.24 17.72 13.40
C ASP A 149 -11.33 18.65 12.86
N THR A 150 -12.60 18.29 13.07
CA THR A 150 -13.73 19.07 12.55
C THR A 150 -13.92 20.44 13.19
N ALA A 151 -13.44 20.63 14.40
CA ALA A 151 -13.59 21.88 15.14
C ALA A 151 -12.42 22.84 14.91
N GLY A 152 -11.19 22.31 14.91
CA GLY A 152 -9.96 23.09 14.83
C GLY A 152 -9.36 23.21 13.43
N GLY A 153 -9.81 22.37 12.48
CA GLY A 153 -9.20 22.30 11.15
C GLY A 153 -7.77 21.76 11.18
N TRP A 154 -6.94 22.17 10.22
CA TRP A 154 -5.53 21.78 10.15
C TRP A 154 -4.67 22.59 11.11
N VAL A 155 -3.90 21.90 11.93
CA VAL A 155 -2.96 22.50 12.89
C VAL A 155 -1.59 21.84 12.78
N LYS A 156 -0.54 22.62 12.53
CA LYS A 156 0.85 22.13 12.59
C LYS A 156 1.23 21.87 14.05
N ARG A 157 1.79 20.69 14.29
CA ARG A 157 2.27 20.28 15.63
C ARG A 157 3.78 20.15 15.63
N THR A 158 4.38 20.59 16.71
CA THR A 158 5.84 20.53 16.92
C THR A 158 6.17 19.93 18.29
N PRO A 159 5.93 18.62 18.50
CA PRO A 159 6.30 17.98 19.76
C PRO A 159 7.80 18.16 20.04
N VAL A 160 8.12 18.47 21.28
CA VAL A 160 9.52 18.61 21.71
C VAL A 160 10.23 17.27 21.54
N GLY A 161 11.40 17.26 20.91
CA GLY A 161 12.18 16.07 20.63
C GLY A 161 11.83 15.35 19.31
N LEU A 162 10.70 15.68 18.66
CA LEU A 162 10.39 15.15 17.34
C LEU A 162 11.20 15.90 16.26
N PRO A 163 11.91 15.21 15.36
CA PRO A 163 12.55 15.84 14.21
C PRO A 163 11.56 16.59 13.32
N ALA A 164 12.02 17.69 12.70
CA ALA A 164 11.17 18.47 11.81
C ALA A 164 10.74 17.73 10.54
N SER A 165 11.59 16.81 10.05
CA SER A 165 11.32 16.00 8.87
C SER A 165 10.82 14.62 9.28
N VAL A 166 9.52 14.40 9.17
CA VAL A 166 8.83 13.15 9.54
C VAL A 166 8.14 12.62 8.29
N LYS A 167 8.26 11.33 8.03
CA LYS A 167 7.72 10.72 6.81
C LYS A 167 6.61 9.70 7.05
N GLU A 168 6.52 9.14 8.26
CA GLU A 168 5.46 8.20 8.58
C GLU A 168 4.95 8.40 10.01
N VAL A 169 3.65 8.17 10.19
CA VAL A 169 2.95 8.20 11.48
C VAL A 169 2.08 6.96 11.63
N ALA A 170 2.15 6.34 12.79
CA ALA A 170 1.33 5.19 13.17
C ALA A 170 0.78 5.38 14.58
N VAL A 171 -0.26 4.63 14.92
CA VAL A 171 -0.81 4.55 16.27
C VAL A 171 -0.70 3.12 16.75
N PHE A 172 -0.07 2.93 17.91
CA PHE A 172 0.05 1.63 18.53
C PHE A 172 -0.20 1.76 20.05
N LYS A 173 -1.12 0.96 20.60
CA LYS A 173 -1.53 0.99 22.01
C LYS A 173 -1.82 2.41 22.51
N ASN A 174 -2.67 3.14 21.78
CA ASN A 174 -3.07 4.53 22.05
C ASN A 174 -1.90 5.52 22.14
N ARG A 175 -0.78 5.19 21.57
CA ARG A 175 0.40 6.04 21.50
C ARG A 175 0.74 6.34 20.06
N VAL A 176 1.04 7.59 19.76
CA VAL A 176 1.45 8.02 18.40
C VAL A 176 2.94 7.78 18.24
N TRP A 177 3.30 7.17 17.12
CA TRP A 177 4.65 6.84 16.73
C TRP A 177 5.01 7.48 15.40
N PHE A 178 6.29 7.81 15.22
CA PHE A 178 6.77 8.50 14.03
C PHE A 178 8.05 7.87 13.50
N VAL A 179 8.20 7.89 12.17
CA VAL A 179 9.47 7.67 11.49
C VAL A 179 9.99 9.01 10.99
N ALA A 180 11.18 9.39 11.43
CA ALA A 180 11.87 10.54 10.86
C ALA A 180 12.48 10.20 9.50
N ASN A 181 12.73 11.22 8.69
CA ASN A 181 13.37 11.01 7.41
C ASN A 181 14.86 10.70 7.62
N ASP A 182 15.32 9.60 6.97
CA ASP A 182 16.70 9.14 6.97
C ASP A 182 17.32 8.95 8.39
N ASP A 183 16.51 8.43 9.34
CA ASP A 183 16.92 8.10 10.71
C ASP A 183 16.79 6.58 10.95
N SER A 184 17.66 6.05 11.80
CA SER A 184 17.59 4.65 12.30
C SER A 184 16.77 4.50 13.58
N ARG A 185 16.26 5.61 14.10
CA ARG A 185 15.38 5.68 15.27
C ARG A 185 13.93 5.82 14.85
N VAL A 186 13.03 5.35 15.70
CA VAL A 186 11.63 5.76 15.70
C VAL A 186 11.39 6.70 16.87
N TYR A 187 10.33 7.48 16.81
CA TYR A 187 9.96 8.41 17.87
C TYR A 187 8.56 8.07 18.34
N TYR A 188 8.29 8.23 19.61
CA TYR A 188 6.98 7.99 20.19
C TYR A 188 6.56 9.12 21.13
N MET A 189 5.27 9.44 21.15
CA MET A 189 4.76 10.39 22.13
C MET A 189 4.93 9.84 23.54
N ARG A 190 5.57 10.59 24.43
CA ARG A 190 5.83 10.19 25.81
C ARG A 190 4.54 9.85 26.56
N THR A 191 3.50 10.66 26.34
CA THR A 191 2.20 10.47 26.96
C THR A 191 1.26 9.71 26.05
N VAL A 192 0.57 8.70 26.61
CA VAL A 192 -0.53 7.99 25.94
C VAL A 192 -1.68 8.95 25.69
N ASP A 193 -2.46 8.73 24.64
CA ASP A 193 -3.59 9.55 24.20
C ASP A 193 -3.25 11.01 23.84
N ALA A 194 -1.95 11.36 23.77
CA ALA A 194 -1.51 12.70 23.41
C ALA A 194 -1.14 12.82 21.93
N ILE A 195 -1.52 13.93 21.31
CA ILE A 195 -1.16 14.31 19.93
C ILE A 195 -0.08 15.39 19.89
N THR A 196 0.34 15.91 21.05
CA THR A 196 1.36 16.94 21.19
C THR A 196 2.10 16.78 22.54
N GLY A 197 3.14 17.58 22.78
CA GLY A 197 3.94 17.53 24.01
C GLY A 197 5.36 17.08 23.72
N HIS A 198 5.83 15.99 24.32
CA HIS A 198 7.17 15.44 24.14
C HIS A 198 7.14 14.14 23.34
N ALA A 199 8.05 14.01 22.38
CA ALA A 199 8.34 12.77 21.69
C ALA A 199 9.75 12.31 22.05
N ASP A 200 9.86 11.03 22.44
CA ASP A 200 11.14 10.43 22.81
C ASP A 200 11.65 9.53 21.68
N PRO A 201 12.96 9.47 21.45
CA PRO A 201 13.54 8.52 20.50
C PRO A 201 13.55 7.11 21.08
N PHE A 202 13.38 6.12 20.21
CA PHE A 202 13.60 4.72 20.50
C PHE A 202 14.64 4.16 19.52
N GLU A 203 15.77 3.72 20.06
CA GLU A 203 16.92 3.28 19.26
C GLU A 203 16.68 1.91 18.65
N MET A 204 16.68 1.85 17.32
CA MET A 204 16.49 0.62 16.56
C MET A 204 17.65 0.30 15.61
N GLY A 205 18.60 1.20 15.48
CA GLY A 205 19.73 1.04 14.56
C GLY A 205 20.54 -0.24 14.77
N SER A 206 20.73 -0.66 16.02
CA SER A 206 21.45 -1.90 16.36
C SER A 206 20.72 -3.18 15.92
N LEU A 207 19.43 -3.10 15.59
CA LEU A 207 18.62 -4.23 15.13
C LEU A 207 18.59 -4.37 13.61
N LEU A 208 19.00 -3.34 12.88
CA LEU A 208 19.09 -3.35 11.43
C LEU A 208 20.35 -4.12 11.00
N ARG A 209 20.21 -5.45 10.84
CA ARG A 209 21.33 -6.35 10.51
C ARG A 209 21.95 -6.04 9.15
N ASN A 210 21.12 -5.58 8.21
CA ASN A 210 21.54 -5.18 6.87
C ASN A 210 21.82 -3.69 6.77
N GLY A 211 21.81 -2.95 7.90
CA GLY A 211 22.02 -1.52 7.96
C GLY A 211 20.87 -0.68 7.39
N GLY A 212 21.17 0.56 7.08
CA GLY A 212 20.17 1.49 6.53
C GLY A 212 19.43 2.29 7.60
N VAL A 213 18.20 2.66 7.29
CA VAL A 213 17.35 3.54 8.12
C VAL A 213 15.95 2.94 8.24
N ILE A 214 15.17 3.40 9.22
CA ILE A 214 13.77 2.97 9.33
C ILE A 214 12.95 3.59 8.18
N ARG A 215 12.07 2.79 7.61
CA ARG A 215 11.18 3.19 6.50
C ARG A 215 9.72 3.18 6.88
N GLY A 216 9.26 2.26 7.71
CA GLY A 216 7.85 2.11 8.02
C GLY A 216 7.55 1.64 9.42
N LEU A 217 6.36 2.03 9.89
CA LEU A 217 5.73 1.58 11.14
C LEU A 217 4.31 1.10 10.86
N ILE A 218 3.99 -0.09 11.31
CA ILE A 218 2.69 -0.69 11.05
C ILE A 218 2.15 -1.30 12.34
N ASN A 219 0.89 -1.01 12.65
CA ASN A 219 0.19 -1.76 13.69
C ASN A 219 -0.32 -3.07 13.07
N TRP A 220 0.11 -4.19 13.64
CA TRP A 220 -0.29 -5.53 13.22
C TRP A 220 -1.08 -6.19 14.34
N THR A 221 -2.35 -6.44 14.10
CA THR A 221 -3.26 -7.10 15.03
C THR A 221 -3.40 -8.57 14.65
N LEU A 222 -2.89 -9.46 15.48
CA LEU A 222 -3.09 -10.90 15.36
C LEU A 222 -4.25 -11.31 16.26
N ASP A 223 -5.27 -11.96 15.69
CA ASP A 223 -6.29 -12.66 16.47
C ASP A 223 -5.88 -14.13 16.60
N ALA A 224 -5.19 -14.43 17.69
CA ALA A 224 -4.73 -15.79 18.01
C ALA A 224 -5.77 -16.61 18.77
N GLY A 225 -7.02 -16.14 18.87
CA GLY A 225 -8.12 -16.86 19.52
C GLY A 225 -8.14 -16.77 21.05
N THR A 226 -7.14 -16.16 21.69
CA THR A 226 -7.07 -15.96 23.17
C THR A 226 -7.03 -14.49 23.58
N GLY A 227 -7.24 -13.58 22.63
CA GLY A 227 -7.20 -12.12 22.81
C GLY A 227 -6.57 -11.43 21.61
N ILE A 228 -6.72 -10.12 21.55
CA ILE A 228 -6.13 -9.29 20.50
C ILE A 228 -4.68 -9.00 20.88
N ASP A 229 -3.74 -9.63 20.20
CA ASP A 229 -2.31 -9.35 20.33
C ASP A 229 -1.88 -8.36 19.25
N ASP A 230 -1.82 -7.08 19.65
CA ASP A 230 -1.29 -6.03 18.79
C ASP A 230 0.24 -6.00 18.85
N HIS A 231 0.83 -5.93 17.69
CA HIS A 231 2.27 -5.80 17.50
C HIS A 231 2.62 -4.53 16.75
N LEU A 232 3.73 -3.90 17.09
CA LEU A 232 4.33 -2.84 16.31
C LEU A 232 5.36 -3.46 15.37
N VAL A 233 5.10 -3.41 14.08
CA VAL A 233 6.03 -3.85 13.04
C VAL A 233 6.84 -2.64 12.57
N VAL A 234 8.15 -2.76 12.62
CA VAL A 234 9.11 -1.74 12.17
C VAL A 234 9.88 -2.29 11.00
N VAL A 235 9.92 -1.55 9.91
CA VAL A 235 10.55 -1.98 8.66
C VAL A 235 11.73 -1.09 8.33
N GLY A 236 12.90 -1.69 8.17
CA GLY A 236 14.13 -1.06 7.72
C GLY A 236 14.23 -0.94 6.20
N SER A 237 15.02 0.00 5.73
CA SER A 237 15.21 0.26 4.28
C SER A 237 15.81 -0.92 3.51
N GLN A 238 16.62 -1.73 4.18
CA GLN A 238 17.25 -2.90 3.60
C GLN A 238 16.46 -4.20 3.84
N GLY A 239 15.21 -4.09 4.33
CA GLY A 239 14.30 -5.22 4.48
C GLY A 239 14.31 -5.91 5.82
N ASP A 240 15.05 -5.41 6.81
CA ASP A 240 14.94 -5.89 8.18
C ASP A 240 13.57 -5.54 8.75
N ILE A 241 12.89 -6.51 9.36
CA ILE A 241 11.59 -6.35 10.01
C ILE A 241 11.76 -6.68 11.49
N GLY A 242 11.47 -5.73 12.36
CA GLY A 242 11.37 -5.95 13.80
C GLY A 242 9.91 -5.97 14.24
N VAL A 243 9.50 -6.98 14.99
CA VAL A 243 8.16 -7.06 15.58
C VAL A 243 8.26 -6.88 17.09
N TRP A 244 7.57 -5.88 17.61
CA TRP A 244 7.58 -5.47 18.99
C TRP A 244 6.22 -5.65 19.64
N THR A 245 6.22 -5.92 20.94
CA THR A 245 5.00 -6.03 21.74
C THR A 245 5.16 -5.30 23.06
N GLY A 246 4.05 -4.89 23.63
CA GLY A 246 4.03 -4.18 24.92
C GLY A 246 3.31 -2.84 24.84
N THR A 247 3.40 -2.06 25.92
CA THR A 247 2.63 -0.81 26.07
C THR A 247 3.49 0.41 26.37
N ASP A 248 4.68 0.22 26.97
CA ASP A 248 5.52 1.32 27.42
C ASP A 248 6.96 1.17 26.89
N PRO A 249 7.32 1.89 25.83
CA PRO A 249 8.67 1.81 25.25
C PRO A 249 9.78 2.40 26.15
N SER A 250 9.44 3.11 27.21
CA SER A 250 10.41 3.61 28.19
C SER A 250 10.84 2.56 29.21
N ASP A 251 10.09 1.48 29.33
CA ASP A 251 10.35 0.38 30.28
C ASP A 251 10.63 -0.92 29.51
N PRO A 252 11.88 -1.44 29.55
CA PRO A 252 12.24 -2.66 28.84
C PRO A 252 11.51 -3.92 29.32
N ASN A 253 10.88 -3.89 30.50
CA ASN A 253 10.06 -4.98 30.99
C ASN A 253 8.64 -4.95 30.44
N LYS A 254 8.22 -3.82 29.88
CA LYS A 254 6.87 -3.59 29.34
C LYS A 254 6.82 -3.45 27.83
N PHE A 255 7.97 -3.37 27.17
CA PHE A 255 8.07 -3.27 25.73
C PHE A 255 9.29 -4.04 25.24
N GLY A 256 9.08 -5.05 24.41
CA GLY A 256 10.14 -5.96 24.00
C GLY A 256 10.02 -6.44 22.57
N LEU A 257 11.17 -6.80 22.00
CA LEU A 257 11.28 -7.40 20.67
C LEU A 257 10.79 -8.85 20.71
N ARG A 258 9.85 -9.21 19.85
CA ARG A 258 9.34 -10.58 19.66
C ARG A 258 10.22 -11.37 18.69
N GLY A 259 10.70 -10.71 17.65
CA GLY A 259 11.54 -11.36 16.66
C GLY A 259 11.96 -10.41 15.54
N MET A 260 12.86 -10.92 14.71
CA MET A 260 13.37 -10.24 13.52
C MET A 260 13.18 -11.12 12.30
N TRP A 261 12.70 -10.53 11.22
CA TRP A 261 12.48 -11.16 9.92
C TRP A 261 13.14 -10.34 8.82
N TYR A 262 13.07 -10.85 7.59
CA TYR A 262 13.63 -10.20 6.41
C TYR A 262 12.68 -10.31 5.23
N CYS A 263 12.40 -9.20 4.55
CA CYS A 263 11.51 -9.16 3.38
C CYS A 263 12.19 -8.69 2.09
N GLY A 264 13.49 -8.42 2.10
CA GLY A 264 14.18 -7.73 1.00
C GLY A 264 14.04 -6.21 1.09
N PRO A 265 14.93 -5.45 0.42
CA PRO A 265 14.91 -4.00 0.38
C PRO A 265 13.54 -3.44 -0.01
N VAL A 266 13.12 -2.35 0.66
CA VAL A 266 11.83 -1.71 0.43
C VAL A 266 11.98 -0.38 -0.31
N PRO A 267 10.95 0.08 -1.06
CA PRO A 267 11.01 1.33 -1.80
C PRO A 267 11.34 2.54 -0.91
N LYS A 268 12.13 3.45 -1.46
CA LYS A 268 12.49 4.70 -0.77
C LYS A 268 11.29 5.65 -0.65
N TYR A 269 10.43 5.67 -1.66
CA TYR A 269 9.32 6.60 -1.80
C TYR A 269 7.98 5.86 -1.88
N GLY A 270 6.93 6.55 -1.47
CA GLY A 270 5.57 6.01 -1.48
C GLY A 270 5.25 5.09 -0.29
N LYS A 271 4.00 4.67 -0.23
CA LYS A 271 3.52 3.72 0.76
C LYS A 271 3.79 2.30 0.25
N PHE A 272 4.59 1.54 0.97
CA PHE A 272 5.03 0.20 0.57
C PHE A 272 4.41 -0.92 1.41
N HIS A 273 3.51 -0.59 2.32
CA HIS A 273 2.85 -1.57 3.18
C HIS A 273 1.35 -1.29 3.31
N THR A 274 0.59 -2.33 3.62
CA THR A 274 -0.83 -2.24 3.94
C THR A 274 -1.25 -3.43 4.80
N SER A 275 -2.29 -3.25 5.62
CA SER A 275 -2.94 -4.36 6.30
C SER A 275 -3.92 -5.04 5.37
N TYR A 276 -3.92 -6.37 5.34
CA TYR A 276 -4.83 -7.17 4.53
C TYR A 276 -5.20 -8.46 5.27
N GLY A 277 -6.48 -8.65 5.59
CA GLY A 277 -7.01 -9.89 6.15
C GLY A 277 -6.38 -10.33 7.49
N GLY A 278 -5.98 -9.41 8.35
CA GLY A 278 -5.32 -9.74 9.62
C GLY A 278 -3.80 -9.92 9.51
N ASP A 279 -3.25 -9.74 8.30
CA ASP A 279 -1.81 -9.72 8.07
C ASP A 279 -1.33 -8.36 7.56
N VAL A 280 -0.03 -8.16 7.51
CA VAL A 280 0.64 -7.00 6.93
C VAL A 280 1.34 -7.43 5.66
N MET A 281 0.99 -6.80 4.54
CA MET A 281 1.64 -6.97 3.25
C MET A 281 2.69 -5.90 3.05
N ILE A 282 3.90 -6.29 2.70
CA ILE A 282 5.03 -5.39 2.44
C ILE A 282 5.46 -5.55 0.99
N LEU A 283 5.52 -4.45 0.26
CA LEU A 283 6.11 -4.39 -1.08
C LEU A 283 7.62 -4.24 -0.94
N SER A 284 8.36 -5.18 -1.47
CA SER A 284 9.82 -5.20 -1.46
C SER A 284 10.38 -5.64 -2.82
N GLU A 285 11.69 -5.71 -2.96
CA GLU A 285 12.34 -6.28 -4.16
C GLU A 285 12.00 -7.76 -4.37
N LEU A 286 11.59 -8.48 -3.32
CA LEU A 286 11.13 -9.88 -3.44
C LEU A 286 9.65 -10.00 -3.86
N GLY A 287 8.97 -8.89 -4.08
CA GLY A 287 7.55 -8.81 -4.40
C GLY A 287 6.70 -8.38 -3.21
N ILE A 288 5.44 -8.82 -3.17
CA ILE A 288 4.53 -8.56 -2.05
C ILE A 288 4.70 -9.71 -1.05
N VAL A 289 5.24 -9.40 0.13
CA VAL A 289 5.59 -10.38 1.16
C VAL A 289 4.67 -10.19 2.37
N PRO A 290 3.98 -11.25 2.85
CA PRO A 290 3.27 -11.22 4.12
C PRO A 290 4.26 -11.24 5.29
N VAL A 291 3.85 -10.74 6.46
CA VAL A 291 4.66 -10.76 7.70
C VAL A 291 4.43 -12.05 8.51
N SER A 292 3.27 -12.71 8.36
CA SER A 292 2.92 -13.98 9.02
C SER A 292 3.64 -15.21 8.46
#